data_a9c2f1e6ec5e845e290cfc65c82a77b3
#
_entry.id   a9c2f1e6ec5e845e290cfc65c82a77b3
#
_cell.length_a   1.000
_cell.length_b   1.000
_cell.length_c   1.000
_cell.angle_alpha   90.00
_cell.angle_beta   90.00
_cell.angle_gamma   90.00
#
_symmetry.space_group_name_H-M   'P 1'
#
loop_
_entity.id
_entity.type
_entity.pdbx_description
1 polymer ?
#
loop_
_entity_poly.entity_id
_entity_poly.type
_entity_poly.pdbx_seq_one_letter_code
_entity_poly.pdbx_strand_id
1 'polypeptide(L)'
;MKLTKQAIIAAAFAALMLGGGVHAQPGAGKPDCPPVTAPPESFFEKVPERDRDVAREFYKKYADVKGIPVVAAAEVADLALQRAYDAVTRMLAGRPDVLEALVAQGMYLVIIGKDQVYTDLPENRNAPNPDYLNERVRGTGGFPTSFGEENLLSLPLDRYDDESIAVHEFCHIIDSTLERMDPTWSDRRNAAYRNALAKGLFKDTYAGSNSAEYWAEIAQAYFDCNRVNNWNHGPIGKREQLKVYDPVGYELVRSTFNLSPEQDWRYSWLRPLPNVEAPPAKFNIARYYTKFTWAREFTVLGREASDEALLKANDTIRRMFAYRHDILKALIADGVKLVVLGPRERLSDLPERKNLSDERADYTARFMDYSPETKLLVVGQENVLDNPGDPYATECQVIRVFAKALYHVTGTRLVDPNWEKRGQEVQQYELRVQRMDIRFDEKLKEVYDSAMSKGLWKGTAAVHDRVEYWAEGVLAYFDAVGMGAPPNGADHPITTREALKEYDPGLFSLVDETMAYKGKVDWRYYK
;
A
#
# COMPACT_ATOMS: atom_id res chain seq x y z
N MET A 1 -12.02 38.86 -12.56
CA MET A 1 -11.26 37.65 -12.80
C MET A 1 -11.26 36.84 -11.51
N LYS A 2 -12.18 35.88 -11.41
CA LYS A 2 -12.35 35.05 -10.20
C LYS A 2 -11.48 33.83 -10.38
N LEU A 3 -10.34 33.78 -9.72
CA LEU A 3 -9.57 32.53 -9.55
C LEU A 3 -10.41 31.59 -8.68
N THR A 4 -10.67 30.41 -9.19
CA THR A 4 -11.43 29.39 -8.48
C THR A 4 -10.64 28.90 -7.25
N LYS A 5 -11.32 28.60 -6.16
CA LYS A 5 -10.70 28.09 -4.92
C LYS A 5 -9.78 26.87 -5.12
N GLN A 6 -10.00 26.12 -6.19
CA GLN A 6 -9.16 24.97 -6.56
C GLN A 6 -7.75 25.36 -7.03
N ALA A 7 -7.59 26.48 -7.71
CA ALA A 7 -6.28 26.98 -8.14
C ALA A 7 -5.43 27.49 -6.96
N ILE A 8 -6.07 27.98 -5.89
CA ILE A 8 -5.38 28.44 -4.68
C ILE A 8 -4.87 27.24 -3.86
N ILE A 9 -5.60 26.13 -3.83
CA ILE A 9 -5.18 24.91 -3.14
C ILE A 9 -4.00 24.25 -3.86
N ALA A 10 -4.00 24.21 -5.19
CA ALA A 10 -2.89 23.67 -5.99
C ALA A 10 -1.61 24.51 -5.84
N ALA A 11 -1.72 25.85 -5.80
CA ALA A 11 -0.58 26.74 -5.63
C ALA A 11 0.04 26.67 -4.20
N ALA A 12 -0.77 26.42 -3.16
CA ALA A 12 -0.28 26.20 -1.81
C ALA A 12 0.47 24.86 -1.64
N PHE A 13 0.06 23.82 -2.38
CA PHE A 13 0.74 22.53 -2.39
C PHE A 13 2.09 22.55 -3.09
N ALA A 14 2.22 23.28 -4.21
CA ALA A 14 3.48 23.41 -4.93
C ALA A 14 4.55 24.20 -4.17
N ALA A 15 4.18 25.17 -3.34
CA ALA A 15 5.10 25.97 -2.54
C ALA A 15 5.65 25.22 -1.30
N LEU A 16 4.93 24.19 -0.79
CA LEU A 16 5.40 23.39 0.35
C LEU A 16 6.40 22.27 -0.04
N MET A 17 6.50 21.93 -1.32
CA MET A 17 7.41 20.87 -1.79
C MET A 17 8.85 21.35 -2.08
N LEU A 18 9.13 22.65 -2.08
CA LEU A 18 10.44 23.21 -2.45
C LEU A 18 11.29 23.68 -1.28
N GLY A 19 10.92 23.40 -0.02
CA GLY A 19 11.62 23.96 1.14
C GLY A 19 11.91 23.02 2.31
N GLY A 20 11.77 21.71 2.17
CA GLY A 20 11.96 20.75 3.27
C GLY A 20 13.30 20.03 3.22
N GLY A 21 14.39 20.68 3.60
CA GLY A 21 15.55 19.95 4.09
C GLY A 21 15.10 19.06 5.27
N VAL A 22 15.38 17.77 5.18
CA VAL A 22 15.17 16.80 6.26
C VAL A 22 16.05 17.24 7.44
N HIS A 23 15.51 18.09 8.32
CA HIS A 23 16.04 18.21 9.65
C HIS A 23 15.64 16.94 10.41
N ALA A 24 16.54 15.96 10.43
CA ALA A 24 16.53 14.94 11.46
C ALA A 24 16.46 15.66 12.80
N GLN A 25 15.34 15.52 13.51
CA GLN A 25 15.27 16.01 14.88
C GLN A 25 16.35 15.30 15.70
N PRO A 26 17.13 16.01 16.52
CA PRO A 26 18.16 15.37 17.32
C PRO A 26 17.49 14.42 18.31
N GLY A 27 17.79 13.12 18.18
CA GLY A 27 17.71 12.11 19.21
C GLY A 27 16.38 12.03 19.96
N ALA A 28 15.40 11.32 19.39
CA ALA A 28 14.50 10.58 20.26
C ALA A 28 15.37 9.55 21.00
N GLY A 29 15.73 9.84 22.24
CA GLY A 29 16.44 8.91 23.09
C GLY A 29 15.70 7.56 23.11
N LYS A 30 16.45 6.48 23.38
CA LYS A 30 15.84 5.16 23.60
C LYS A 30 14.62 5.36 24.51
N PRO A 31 13.42 4.82 24.16
CA PRO A 31 12.24 4.98 25.01
C PRO A 31 12.59 4.60 26.45
N ASP A 32 12.12 5.39 27.40
CA ASP A 32 12.23 5.05 28.84
C ASP A 32 11.23 3.93 29.18
N CYS A 33 11.40 2.82 28.51
CA CYS A 33 10.56 1.64 28.62
C CYS A 33 11.11 0.72 29.71
N PRO A 34 10.26 0.18 30.57
CA PRO A 34 10.66 -0.88 31.49
C PRO A 34 11.36 -2.02 30.75
N PRO A 35 12.25 -2.77 31.40
CA PRO A 35 12.86 -3.96 30.82
C PRO A 35 11.79 -4.95 30.35
N VAL A 36 12.00 -5.54 29.17
CA VAL A 36 11.19 -6.65 28.71
C VAL A 36 11.52 -7.88 29.56
N THR A 37 10.50 -8.48 30.16
CA THR A 37 10.62 -9.62 31.08
C THR A 37 9.69 -10.77 30.65
N ALA A 38 9.71 -11.88 31.39
CA ALA A 38 8.63 -12.86 31.27
C ALA A 38 7.32 -12.30 31.84
N PRO A 39 6.14 -12.67 31.27
CA PRO A 39 4.85 -12.26 31.81
C PRO A 39 4.67 -12.74 33.26
N PRO A 40 4.25 -11.85 34.18
CA PRO A 40 3.89 -12.26 35.54
C PRO A 40 2.59 -13.07 35.55
N GLU A 41 2.39 -13.91 36.55
CA GLU A 41 1.16 -14.74 36.66
C GLU A 41 -0.13 -13.88 36.67
N SER A 42 -0.08 -12.70 37.27
CA SER A 42 -1.19 -11.75 37.27
C SER A 42 -1.64 -11.26 35.89
N PHE A 43 -0.76 -11.34 34.88
CA PHE A 43 -1.15 -11.07 33.49
C PHE A 43 -2.11 -12.16 32.98
N PHE A 44 -1.83 -13.44 33.26
CA PHE A 44 -2.65 -14.53 32.75
C PHE A 44 -4.06 -14.55 33.35
N GLU A 45 -4.26 -13.90 34.49
CA GLU A 45 -5.61 -13.68 35.06
C GLU A 45 -6.48 -12.78 34.17
N LYS A 46 -5.87 -11.86 33.39
CA LYS A 46 -6.57 -10.99 32.43
C LYS A 46 -6.98 -11.73 31.14
N VAL A 47 -6.27 -12.81 30.80
CA VAL A 47 -6.59 -13.63 29.62
C VAL A 47 -7.85 -14.45 29.89
N PRO A 48 -8.79 -14.57 28.92
CA PRO A 48 -9.95 -15.43 29.05
C PRO A 48 -9.57 -16.85 29.50
N GLU A 49 -10.32 -17.42 30.44
CA GLU A 49 -9.96 -18.71 31.08
C GLU A 49 -9.70 -19.82 30.06
N ARG A 50 -10.53 -19.89 29.00
CA ARG A 50 -10.39 -20.87 27.91
C ARG A 50 -9.07 -20.79 27.15
N ASP A 51 -8.37 -19.66 27.25
CA ASP A 51 -7.15 -19.36 26.47
C ASP A 51 -5.89 -19.32 27.33
N ARG A 52 -6.02 -19.35 28.68
CA ARG A 52 -4.92 -19.13 29.64
C ARG A 52 -3.76 -20.11 29.50
N ASP A 53 -4.05 -21.37 29.34
CA ASP A 53 -2.99 -22.40 29.28
C ASP A 53 -2.19 -22.23 27.98
N VAL A 54 -2.87 -22.03 26.87
CA VAL A 54 -2.20 -21.76 25.58
C VAL A 54 -1.43 -20.43 25.64
N ALA A 55 -1.98 -19.41 26.28
CA ALA A 55 -1.32 -18.13 26.46
C ALA A 55 -0.04 -18.24 27.30
N ARG A 56 -0.02 -19.09 28.36
CA ARG A 56 1.21 -19.35 29.15
C ARG A 56 2.30 -20.04 28.33
N GLU A 57 1.91 -20.89 27.39
CA GLU A 57 2.86 -21.53 26.48
C GLU A 57 3.35 -20.60 25.41
N PHE A 58 2.53 -19.67 24.93
CA PHE A 58 2.80 -18.78 23.81
C PHE A 58 3.53 -17.50 24.23
N TYR A 59 3.01 -16.75 25.20
CA TYR A 59 3.58 -15.47 25.61
C TYR A 59 4.79 -15.66 26.50
N LYS A 60 5.95 -15.16 26.04
CA LYS A 60 7.23 -15.25 26.74
C LYS A 60 7.84 -13.90 27.05
N LYS A 61 7.30 -12.84 26.44
CA LYS A 61 7.78 -11.46 26.61
C LYS A 61 6.66 -10.55 27.10
N TYR A 62 7.04 -9.64 27.97
CA TYR A 62 6.14 -8.73 28.65
C TYR A 62 6.81 -7.38 28.88
N ALA A 63 6.06 -6.30 28.66
CA ALA A 63 6.38 -4.96 29.14
C ALA A 63 5.11 -4.34 29.73
N ASP A 64 5.26 -3.51 30.77
CA ASP A 64 4.12 -2.83 31.40
C ASP A 64 4.02 -1.37 30.91
N VAL A 65 2.93 -1.03 30.24
CA VAL A 65 2.62 0.35 29.83
C VAL A 65 1.72 0.99 30.87
N LYS A 66 2.32 1.38 32.00
CA LYS A 66 1.59 2.06 33.09
C LYS A 66 0.30 1.30 33.50
N GLY A 67 0.38 -0.03 33.61
CA GLY A 67 -0.73 -0.91 33.97
C GLY A 67 -1.42 -1.61 32.77
N ILE A 68 -1.10 -1.27 31.54
CA ILE A 68 -1.52 -2.01 30.33
C ILE A 68 -0.40 -2.98 29.95
N PRO A 69 -0.58 -4.30 30.05
CA PRO A 69 0.38 -5.28 29.56
C PRO A 69 0.61 -5.19 28.05
N VAL A 70 1.85 -5.30 27.61
CA VAL A 70 2.23 -5.60 26.21
C VAL A 70 2.88 -6.96 26.21
N VAL A 71 2.40 -7.92 25.44
CA VAL A 71 2.87 -9.29 25.42
C VAL A 71 3.22 -9.77 24.02
N ALA A 72 4.15 -10.70 23.95
CA ALA A 72 4.57 -11.30 22.69
C ALA A 72 5.16 -12.69 22.89
N ALA A 73 5.29 -13.45 21.79
CA ALA A 73 6.04 -14.70 21.76
C ALA A 73 7.56 -14.46 21.90
N ALA A 74 8.32 -15.51 22.14
CA ALA A 74 9.76 -15.44 22.43
C ALA A 74 10.59 -14.83 21.30
N GLU A 75 10.22 -15.09 20.05
CA GLU A 75 10.92 -14.68 18.83
C GLU A 75 10.73 -13.20 18.48
N VAL A 76 9.70 -12.53 19.01
CA VAL A 76 9.45 -11.10 18.78
C VAL A 76 10.57 -10.26 19.38
N ALA A 77 11.07 -9.28 18.65
CA ALA A 77 12.12 -8.40 19.14
C ALA A 77 11.66 -7.53 20.32
N ASP A 78 12.49 -7.39 21.35
CA ASP A 78 12.18 -6.54 22.52
C ASP A 78 11.90 -5.09 22.11
N LEU A 79 12.57 -4.61 21.07
CA LEU A 79 12.34 -3.27 20.53
C LEU A 79 10.88 -3.06 20.06
N ALA A 80 10.17 -4.10 19.61
CA ALA A 80 8.77 -3.98 19.21
C ALA A 80 7.87 -3.68 20.43
N LEU A 81 8.09 -4.36 21.55
CA LEU A 81 7.39 -4.06 22.81
C LEU A 81 7.70 -2.64 23.30
N GLN A 82 8.98 -2.23 23.21
CA GLN A 82 9.41 -0.89 23.60
C GLN A 82 8.79 0.20 22.74
N ARG A 83 8.61 -0.02 21.44
CA ARG A 83 7.93 0.92 20.54
C ARG A 83 6.42 0.99 20.78
N ALA A 84 5.78 -0.15 21.06
CA ALA A 84 4.37 -0.14 21.48
C ALA A 84 4.19 0.63 22.79
N TYR A 85 5.10 0.43 23.77
CA TYR A 85 5.15 1.21 25.00
C TYR A 85 5.25 2.72 24.73
N ASP A 86 6.22 3.15 23.92
CA ASP A 86 6.45 4.57 23.61
C ASP A 86 5.23 5.19 22.94
N ALA A 87 4.67 4.55 21.91
CA ALA A 87 3.50 5.04 21.20
C ALA A 87 2.29 5.25 22.13
N VAL A 88 1.92 4.23 22.90
CA VAL A 88 0.77 4.28 23.80
C VAL A 88 0.96 5.30 24.92
N THR A 89 2.16 5.33 25.52
CA THR A 89 2.47 6.27 26.59
C THR A 89 2.38 7.73 26.11
N ARG A 90 2.87 8.02 24.92
CA ARG A 90 2.85 9.36 24.33
C ARG A 90 1.46 9.77 23.87
N MET A 91 0.71 8.87 23.25
CA MET A 91 -0.67 9.14 22.85
C MET A 91 -1.55 9.50 24.05
N LEU A 92 -1.40 8.80 25.17
CA LEU A 92 -2.21 9.00 26.38
C LEU A 92 -1.60 10.00 27.39
N ALA A 93 -0.50 10.68 27.06
CA ALA A 93 0.17 11.59 27.98
C ALA A 93 -0.75 12.72 28.50
N GLY A 94 -1.68 13.22 27.67
CA GLY A 94 -2.69 14.22 28.04
C GLY A 94 -4.01 13.63 28.57
N ARG A 95 -4.12 12.29 28.66
CA ARG A 95 -5.36 11.59 29.00
C ARG A 95 -5.16 10.46 30.03
N PRO A 96 -4.70 10.81 31.25
CA PRO A 96 -4.58 9.82 32.32
C PRO A 96 -5.91 9.14 32.68
N ASP A 97 -7.03 9.84 32.52
CA ASP A 97 -8.38 9.32 32.70
C ASP A 97 -8.70 8.16 31.74
N VAL A 98 -8.33 8.28 30.47
CA VAL A 98 -8.50 7.18 29.48
C VAL A 98 -7.57 6.02 29.79
N LEU A 99 -6.33 6.29 30.18
CA LEU A 99 -5.39 5.25 30.61
C LEU A 99 -5.94 4.45 31.79
N GLU A 100 -6.42 5.11 32.83
CA GLU A 100 -7.04 4.48 34.00
C GLU A 100 -8.26 3.63 33.62
N ALA A 101 -9.11 4.14 32.72
CA ALA A 101 -10.26 3.40 32.22
C ALA A 101 -9.86 2.14 31.43
N LEU A 102 -8.82 2.20 30.61
CA LEU A 102 -8.28 1.03 29.88
C LEU A 102 -7.71 -0.02 30.83
N VAL A 103 -6.96 0.42 31.84
CA VAL A 103 -6.42 -0.47 32.89
C VAL A 103 -7.53 -1.14 33.66
N ALA A 104 -8.56 -0.38 34.06
CA ALA A 104 -9.72 -0.91 34.79
C ALA A 104 -10.55 -1.92 33.96
N GLN A 105 -10.53 -1.79 32.63
CA GLN A 105 -11.16 -2.75 31.72
C GLN A 105 -10.33 -4.03 31.54
N GLY A 106 -9.12 -4.10 32.10
CA GLY A 106 -8.23 -5.24 31.95
C GLY A 106 -7.55 -5.29 30.56
N MET A 107 -7.43 -4.15 29.89
CA MET A 107 -6.82 -4.04 28.54
C MET A 107 -5.40 -4.60 28.53
N TYR A 108 -5.04 -5.30 27.46
CA TYR A 108 -3.67 -5.67 27.12
C TYR A 108 -3.44 -5.63 25.61
N LEU A 109 -2.18 -5.49 25.22
CA LEU A 109 -1.73 -5.37 23.85
C LEU A 109 -0.93 -6.61 23.46
N VAL A 110 -1.09 -7.07 22.24
CA VAL A 110 -0.39 -8.24 21.70
C VAL A 110 0.43 -7.85 20.48
N ILE A 111 1.68 -8.28 20.43
CA ILE A 111 2.51 -8.11 19.25
C ILE A 111 2.56 -9.42 18.47
N ILE A 112 2.07 -9.39 17.24
CA ILE A 112 2.13 -10.48 16.28
C ILE A 112 3.54 -10.48 15.68
N GLY A 113 4.32 -11.53 15.88
CA GLY A 113 5.67 -11.65 15.32
C GLY A 113 5.68 -11.57 13.79
N LYS A 114 6.77 -11.05 13.22
CA LYS A 114 6.89 -10.85 11.76
C LYS A 114 6.74 -12.14 10.93
N ASP A 115 7.02 -13.29 11.53
CA ASP A 115 6.92 -14.61 10.92
C ASP A 115 5.70 -15.40 11.46
N GLN A 116 4.85 -14.78 12.30
CA GLN A 116 3.60 -15.32 12.80
C GLN A 116 2.41 -14.83 11.98
N VAL A 117 1.29 -15.52 12.10
CA VAL A 117 0.01 -15.14 11.54
C VAL A 117 -1.01 -14.84 12.64
N TYR A 118 -2.12 -14.22 12.28
CA TYR A 118 -3.14 -13.78 13.24
C TYR A 118 -3.74 -14.91 14.08
N THR A 119 -3.91 -16.10 13.49
CA THR A 119 -4.46 -17.27 14.20
C THR A 119 -3.43 -18.05 15.03
N ASP A 120 -2.16 -17.65 15.03
CA ASP A 120 -1.18 -18.18 15.98
C ASP A 120 -1.42 -17.64 17.39
N LEU A 121 -2.09 -16.48 17.50
CA LEU A 121 -2.41 -15.89 18.79
C LEU A 121 -3.38 -16.78 19.58
N PRO A 122 -3.16 -17.01 20.88
CA PRO A 122 -4.04 -17.83 21.72
C PRO A 122 -5.50 -17.46 21.64
N GLU A 123 -5.81 -16.17 21.61
CA GLU A 123 -7.17 -15.63 21.55
C GLU A 123 -7.86 -15.87 20.20
N ASN A 124 -7.07 -16.03 19.13
CA ASN A 124 -7.56 -16.08 17.75
C ASN A 124 -7.40 -17.44 17.08
N ARG A 125 -6.84 -18.45 17.78
CA ARG A 125 -6.56 -19.81 17.23
C ARG A 125 -7.77 -20.53 16.64
N ASN A 126 -8.97 -20.16 17.07
CA ASN A 126 -10.25 -20.72 16.61
C ASN A 126 -11.06 -19.70 15.78
N ALA A 127 -10.42 -18.66 15.27
CA ALA A 127 -11.11 -17.67 14.46
C ALA A 127 -11.68 -18.30 13.17
N PRO A 128 -12.87 -17.88 12.73
CA PRO A 128 -13.44 -18.37 11.47
C PRO A 128 -12.61 -17.86 10.27
N ASN A 129 -12.56 -18.66 9.19
CA ASN A 129 -11.83 -18.32 7.97
C ASN A 129 -10.35 -17.98 8.20
N PRO A 130 -9.56 -18.88 8.79
CA PRO A 130 -8.20 -18.60 9.22
C PRO A 130 -7.30 -18.15 8.05
N ASP A 131 -7.42 -18.73 6.86
CA ASP A 131 -6.61 -18.39 5.69
C ASP A 131 -6.79 -16.93 5.30
N TYR A 132 -8.03 -16.45 5.27
CA TYR A 132 -8.35 -15.05 4.97
C TYR A 132 -7.80 -14.09 6.02
N LEU A 133 -8.00 -14.43 7.31
CA LEU A 133 -7.52 -13.60 8.41
C LEU A 133 -5.99 -13.54 8.44
N ASN A 134 -5.33 -14.67 8.25
CA ASN A 134 -3.87 -14.77 8.26
C ASN A 134 -3.21 -14.02 7.11
N GLU A 135 -3.88 -13.98 5.97
CA GLU A 135 -3.39 -13.18 4.84
C GLU A 135 -3.59 -11.68 5.07
N ARG A 136 -4.72 -11.27 5.65
CA ARG A 136 -5.13 -9.87 5.69
C ARG A 136 -4.73 -9.13 6.97
N VAL A 137 -4.82 -9.78 8.13
CA VAL A 137 -4.77 -9.10 9.42
C VAL A 137 -3.35 -9.12 10.01
N ARG A 138 -2.82 -7.91 10.27
CA ARG A 138 -1.58 -7.69 11.02
C ARG A 138 -1.74 -6.73 12.19
N GLY A 139 -3.00 -6.36 12.50
CA GLY A 139 -3.40 -5.53 13.61
C GLY A 139 -4.91 -5.56 13.77
N THR A 140 -5.39 -5.38 14.99
CA THR A 140 -6.82 -5.25 15.30
C THR A 140 -7.03 -4.34 16.51
N GLY A 141 -7.99 -3.42 16.39
CA GLY A 141 -8.44 -2.53 17.47
C GLY A 141 -9.44 -3.18 18.44
N GLY A 142 -9.29 -4.48 18.68
CA GLY A 142 -10.17 -5.24 19.57
C GLY A 142 -9.69 -5.29 21.02
N PHE A 143 -10.27 -6.23 21.75
CA PHE A 143 -9.88 -6.56 23.10
C PHE A 143 -9.45 -8.04 23.19
N PRO A 144 -8.15 -8.35 23.19
CA PRO A 144 -6.99 -7.44 23.18
C PRO A 144 -6.81 -6.69 21.84
N THR A 145 -6.04 -5.60 21.88
CA THR A 145 -5.57 -4.92 20.68
C THR A 145 -4.25 -5.55 20.23
N SER A 146 -4.09 -5.74 18.92
CA SER A 146 -2.87 -6.35 18.39
C SER A 146 -2.18 -5.48 17.34
N PHE A 147 -0.85 -5.64 17.21
CA PHE A 147 0.00 -4.94 16.24
C PHE A 147 1.00 -5.90 15.62
N GLY A 148 1.34 -5.72 14.35
CA GLY A 148 2.41 -6.45 13.70
C GLY A 148 3.80 -5.93 14.11
N GLU A 149 4.71 -6.84 14.43
CA GLU A 149 6.12 -6.53 14.72
C GLU A 149 6.78 -5.76 13.57
N GLU A 150 6.52 -6.18 12.33
CA GLU A 150 7.08 -5.57 11.14
C GLU A 150 6.67 -4.11 10.97
N ASN A 151 5.45 -3.75 11.36
CA ASN A 151 4.97 -2.37 11.31
C ASN A 151 5.59 -1.53 12.44
N LEU A 152 5.59 -2.02 13.67
CA LEU A 152 6.25 -1.36 14.81
C LEU A 152 7.74 -1.08 14.55
N LEU A 153 8.42 -1.98 13.85
CA LEU A 153 9.85 -1.88 13.56
C LEU A 153 10.16 -1.29 12.18
N SER A 154 9.13 -0.96 11.40
CA SER A 154 9.24 -0.52 10.00
C SER A 154 10.14 -1.46 9.19
N LEU A 155 9.88 -2.76 9.24
CA LEU A 155 10.65 -3.76 8.50
C LEU A 155 10.29 -3.74 7.00
N PRO A 156 11.17 -4.25 6.11
CA PRO A 156 10.94 -4.26 4.66
C PRO A 156 9.65 -4.94 4.22
N LEU A 157 9.17 -5.88 5.01
CA LEU A 157 7.99 -6.69 4.72
C LEU A 157 6.74 -6.18 5.42
N ASP A 158 6.78 -4.94 5.90
CA ASP A 158 5.58 -4.27 6.38
C ASP A 158 4.65 -3.96 5.21
N ARG A 159 3.49 -4.62 5.19
CA ARG A 159 2.49 -4.41 4.13
C ARG A 159 1.72 -3.10 4.26
N TYR A 160 1.81 -2.48 5.41
CA TYR A 160 1.22 -1.16 5.66
C TYR A 160 2.18 -0.01 5.33
N ASP A 161 3.44 -0.35 4.98
CA ASP A 161 4.49 0.58 4.52
C ASP A 161 4.78 1.72 5.52
N ASP A 162 4.25 2.90 5.22
CA ASP A 162 4.55 4.17 5.87
C ASP A 162 3.43 4.65 6.83
N GLU A 163 2.50 3.78 7.20
CA GLU A 163 1.52 4.07 8.26
C GLU A 163 1.80 3.30 9.54
N SER A 164 1.43 3.87 10.68
CA SER A 164 1.50 3.18 11.97
C SER A 164 0.19 2.50 12.30
N ILE A 165 0.14 1.19 12.14
CA ILE A 165 -1.01 0.38 12.52
C ILE A 165 -1.20 0.38 14.04
N ALA A 166 -0.13 0.51 14.82
CA ALA A 166 -0.24 0.64 16.27
C ALA A 166 -1.04 1.88 16.69
N VAL A 167 -0.82 3.02 16.02
CA VAL A 167 -1.63 4.23 16.27
C VAL A 167 -3.07 4.04 15.81
N HIS A 168 -3.28 3.45 14.64
CA HIS A 168 -4.60 3.21 14.07
C HIS A 168 -5.46 2.33 14.99
N GLU A 169 -4.99 1.13 15.29
CA GLU A 169 -5.74 0.14 16.07
C GLU A 169 -5.92 0.59 17.53
N PHE A 170 -4.91 1.30 18.09
CA PHE A 170 -5.07 1.84 19.43
C PHE A 170 -6.09 2.98 19.49
N CYS A 171 -6.29 3.73 18.39
CA CYS A 171 -7.36 4.71 18.29
C CYS A 171 -8.75 4.08 18.33
N HIS A 172 -8.96 2.88 17.79
CA HIS A 172 -10.23 2.18 17.90
C HIS A 172 -10.58 1.82 19.35
N ILE A 173 -9.59 1.38 20.16
CA ILE A 173 -9.87 1.08 21.57
C ILE A 173 -10.04 2.34 22.41
N ILE A 174 -9.33 3.44 22.07
CA ILE A 174 -9.61 4.75 22.68
C ILE A 174 -11.03 5.20 22.34
N ASP A 175 -11.48 5.06 21.10
CA ASP A 175 -12.83 5.39 20.65
C ASP A 175 -13.90 4.67 21.47
N SER A 176 -13.81 3.34 21.55
CA SER A 176 -14.75 2.54 22.31
C SER A 176 -14.70 2.80 23.84
N THR A 177 -13.56 3.23 24.35
CA THR A 177 -13.42 3.63 25.76
C THR A 177 -14.06 4.99 26.01
N LEU A 178 -13.86 5.95 25.11
CA LEU A 178 -14.49 7.27 25.18
C LEU A 178 -16.01 7.19 25.06
N GLU A 179 -16.55 6.29 24.23
CA GLU A 179 -18.00 6.06 24.14
C GLU A 179 -18.62 5.66 25.49
N ARG A 180 -17.86 4.96 26.32
CA ARG A 180 -18.30 4.56 27.69
C ARG A 180 -18.12 5.66 28.72
N MET A 181 -17.09 6.51 28.55
CA MET A 181 -16.74 7.56 29.51
C MET A 181 -17.49 8.88 29.28
N ASP A 182 -17.77 9.20 28.02
CA ASP A 182 -18.36 10.47 27.59
C ASP A 182 -19.55 10.22 26.66
N PRO A 183 -20.80 10.36 27.16
CA PRO A 183 -21.98 10.13 26.34
C PRO A 183 -22.12 11.05 25.14
N THR A 184 -21.32 12.14 25.05
CA THR A 184 -21.31 13.06 23.89
C THR A 184 -20.29 12.71 22.85
N TRP A 185 -19.39 11.77 23.13
CA TRP A 185 -18.26 11.44 22.25
C TRP A 185 -18.70 10.98 20.86
N SER A 186 -19.57 9.99 20.78
CA SER A 186 -20.07 9.45 19.51
C SER A 186 -20.73 10.53 18.66
N ASP A 187 -21.49 11.45 19.28
CA ASP A 187 -22.13 12.55 18.55
C ASP A 187 -21.11 13.53 17.98
N ARG A 188 -20.06 13.88 18.75
CA ARG A 188 -18.98 14.77 18.29
C ARG A 188 -18.18 14.14 17.13
N ARG A 189 -17.77 12.87 17.27
CA ARG A 189 -17.07 12.12 16.21
C ARG A 189 -17.92 12.03 14.95
N ASN A 190 -19.19 11.62 15.09
CA ASN A 190 -20.09 11.48 13.96
C ASN A 190 -20.42 12.84 13.29
N ALA A 191 -20.48 13.93 14.07
CA ALA A 191 -20.69 15.27 13.51
C ALA A 191 -19.47 15.72 12.67
N ALA A 192 -18.24 15.48 13.16
CA ALA A 192 -17.02 15.79 12.43
C ALA A 192 -16.93 14.97 11.13
N TYR A 193 -17.20 13.66 11.18
CA TYR A 193 -17.24 12.77 10.03
C TYR A 193 -18.26 13.25 8.96
N ARG A 194 -19.52 13.52 9.38
CA ARG A 194 -20.54 14.04 8.45
C ARG A 194 -20.15 15.39 7.83
N ASN A 195 -19.53 16.29 8.63
CA ASN A 195 -19.02 17.56 8.12
C ASN A 195 -17.96 17.37 7.04
N ALA A 196 -17.01 16.44 7.27
CA ALA A 196 -15.98 16.11 6.29
C ALA A 196 -16.58 15.57 4.98
N LEU A 197 -17.49 14.59 5.07
CA LEU A 197 -18.17 14.04 3.88
C LEU A 197 -19.01 15.06 3.13
N ALA A 198 -19.74 15.94 3.84
CA ALA A 198 -20.55 17.00 3.21
C ALA A 198 -19.69 18.00 2.42
N LYS A 199 -18.41 18.15 2.77
CA LYS A 199 -17.44 18.96 2.03
C LYS A 199 -16.74 18.19 0.90
N GLY A 200 -17.06 16.91 0.71
CA GLY A 200 -16.41 16.01 -0.25
C GLY A 200 -15.01 15.57 0.17
N LEU A 201 -14.63 15.74 1.45
CA LEU A 201 -13.36 15.27 1.99
C LEU A 201 -13.41 13.75 2.19
N PHE A 202 -12.25 13.10 2.09
CA PHE A 202 -12.10 11.64 2.27
C PHE A 202 -13.00 10.79 1.37
N LYS A 203 -13.57 11.37 0.31
CA LYS A 203 -14.40 10.61 -0.62
C LYS A 203 -13.60 9.46 -1.22
N ASP A 204 -14.19 8.28 -1.25
CA ASP A 204 -13.59 7.05 -1.79
C ASP A 204 -12.30 6.60 -1.07
N THR A 205 -12.08 7.05 0.15
CA THR A 205 -10.96 6.63 1.00
C THR A 205 -11.42 5.77 2.16
N TYR A 206 -10.47 5.14 2.86
CA TYR A 206 -10.75 4.32 4.05
C TYR A 206 -11.37 5.17 5.17
N ALA A 207 -10.85 6.38 5.40
CA ALA A 207 -11.46 7.36 6.31
C ALA A 207 -12.91 7.72 5.95
N GLY A 208 -13.28 7.63 4.67
CA GLY A 208 -14.65 7.87 4.20
C GLY A 208 -15.62 6.72 4.41
N SER A 209 -15.17 5.53 4.85
CA SER A 209 -15.99 4.32 4.95
C SER A 209 -16.99 4.37 6.13
N ASN A 210 -16.53 4.82 7.29
CA ASN A 210 -17.34 5.01 8.50
C ASN A 210 -16.64 5.95 9.49
N SER A 211 -17.35 6.36 10.54
CA SER A 211 -16.84 7.35 11.51
C SER A 211 -15.75 6.83 12.43
N ALA A 212 -15.66 5.51 12.66
CA ALA A 212 -14.58 4.92 13.46
C ALA A 212 -13.26 4.89 12.69
N GLU A 213 -13.31 4.51 11.40
CA GLU A 213 -12.14 4.58 10.51
C GLU A 213 -11.70 6.04 10.27
N TYR A 214 -12.66 6.95 10.08
CA TYR A 214 -12.36 8.36 10.00
C TYR A 214 -11.57 8.85 11.22
N TRP A 215 -12.00 8.48 12.45
CA TRP A 215 -11.31 8.82 13.69
C TRP A 215 -9.86 8.29 13.71
N ALA A 216 -9.65 7.01 13.40
CA ALA A 216 -8.33 6.40 13.39
C ALA A 216 -7.39 7.04 12.35
N GLU A 217 -7.88 7.26 11.13
CA GLU A 217 -7.15 7.86 10.02
C GLU A 217 -6.71 9.32 10.29
N ILE A 218 -7.62 10.15 10.82
CA ILE A 218 -7.27 11.53 11.16
C ILE A 218 -6.33 11.60 12.37
N ALA A 219 -6.41 10.65 13.30
CA ALA A 219 -5.47 10.53 14.41
C ALA A 219 -4.07 10.12 13.91
N GLN A 220 -3.96 9.16 12.99
CA GLN A 220 -2.69 8.84 12.34
C GLN A 220 -2.09 10.08 11.65
N ALA A 221 -2.90 10.84 10.89
CA ALA A 221 -2.44 12.07 10.26
C ALA A 221 -2.01 13.12 11.30
N TYR A 222 -2.71 13.22 12.44
CA TYR A 222 -2.34 14.12 13.53
C TYR A 222 -0.98 13.76 14.16
N PHE A 223 -0.65 12.49 14.24
CA PHE A 223 0.64 12.01 14.74
C PHE A 223 1.73 11.84 13.66
N ASP A 224 1.51 12.34 12.45
CA ASP A 224 2.43 12.26 11.30
C ASP A 224 2.75 10.84 10.83
N CYS A 225 1.85 9.92 11.00
CA CYS A 225 2.06 8.51 10.69
C CYS A 225 0.93 7.87 9.85
N ASN A 226 0.22 8.65 9.04
CA ASN A 226 -0.73 8.12 8.09
C ASN A 226 -0.11 7.99 6.70
N ARG A 227 -0.61 7.04 5.93
CA ARG A 227 -0.21 6.77 4.55
C ARG A 227 -0.83 7.79 3.59
N VAL A 228 -0.05 8.22 2.60
CA VAL A 228 -0.48 9.19 1.58
C VAL A 228 -0.48 8.56 0.20
N ASN A 229 -1.46 8.94 -0.64
CA ASN A 229 -1.54 8.52 -2.05
C ASN A 229 -1.58 7.00 -2.27
N ASN A 230 -2.17 6.27 -1.35
CA ASN A 230 -2.48 4.86 -1.51
C ASN A 230 -3.89 4.66 -2.07
N TRP A 231 -4.17 3.46 -2.56
CA TRP A 231 -5.41 3.12 -3.25
C TRP A 231 -6.69 3.39 -2.44
N ASN A 232 -6.61 3.44 -1.13
CA ASN A 232 -7.75 3.69 -0.24
C ASN A 232 -7.47 4.76 0.83
N HIS A 233 -6.28 5.36 0.85
CA HIS A 233 -5.95 6.43 1.79
C HIS A 233 -6.02 7.80 1.11
N GLY A 234 -6.30 8.84 1.90
CA GLY A 234 -6.48 10.19 1.43
C GLY A 234 -5.17 10.91 1.04
N PRO A 235 -5.29 12.19 0.65
CA PRO A 235 -4.14 12.98 0.23
C PRO A 235 -3.30 13.52 1.40
N ILE A 236 -3.66 13.18 2.64
CA ILE A 236 -3.04 13.73 3.85
C ILE A 236 -2.46 12.63 4.72
N GLY A 237 -1.25 12.83 5.21
CA GLY A 237 -0.56 11.90 6.11
C GLY A 237 0.09 12.59 7.31
N LYS A 238 -0.01 13.94 7.38
CA LYS A 238 0.65 14.74 8.40
C LYS A 238 -0.29 15.75 9.03
N ARG A 239 0.02 16.12 10.28
CA ARG A 239 -0.77 17.07 11.09
C ARG A 239 -1.04 18.40 10.40
N GLU A 240 -0.03 19.00 9.78
CA GLU A 240 -0.20 20.28 9.11
C GLU A 240 -1.10 20.17 7.88
N GLN A 241 -1.06 19.04 7.19
CA GLN A 241 -1.98 18.75 6.09
C GLN A 241 -3.41 18.55 6.61
N LEU A 242 -3.59 17.77 7.70
CA LEU A 242 -4.90 17.58 8.33
C LEU A 242 -5.52 18.92 8.76
N LYS A 243 -4.72 19.79 9.39
CA LYS A 243 -5.18 21.11 9.86
C LYS A 243 -5.76 21.98 8.75
N VAL A 244 -5.19 21.88 7.54
CA VAL A 244 -5.66 22.63 6.36
C VAL A 244 -6.82 21.92 5.65
N TYR A 245 -6.72 20.60 5.50
CA TYR A 245 -7.67 19.79 4.76
C TYR A 245 -9.00 19.61 5.49
N ASP A 246 -8.92 19.22 6.77
CA ASP A 246 -10.08 19.03 7.66
C ASP A 246 -9.85 19.68 9.04
N PRO A 247 -10.06 20.99 9.16
CA PRO A 247 -9.87 21.71 10.42
C PRO A 247 -10.75 21.20 11.57
N VAL A 248 -11.94 20.66 11.24
CA VAL A 248 -12.87 20.12 12.25
C VAL A 248 -12.35 18.79 12.80
N GLY A 249 -11.88 17.91 11.92
CA GLY A 249 -11.23 16.66 12.32
C GLY A 249 -9.94 16.92 13.10
N TYR A 250 -9.12 17.87 12.65
CA TYR A 250 -7.92 18.29 13.40
C TYR A 250 -8.26 18.70 14.83
N GLU A 251 -9.27 19.56 15.01
CA GLU A 251 -9.67 20.05 16.33
C GLU A 251 -10.26 18.93 17.20
N LEU A 252 -11.03 18.01 16.62
CA LEU A 252 -11.51 16.81 17.32
C LEU A 252 -10.34 16.00 17.89
N VAL A 253 -9.32 15.71 17.10
CA VAL A 253 -8.15 14.93 17.56
C VAL A 253 -7.38 15.72 18.62
N ARG A 254 -7.04 16.98 18.33
CA ARG A 254 -6.29 17.85 19.23
C ARG A 254 -6.92 17.94 20.62
N SER A 255 -8.22 18.22 20.67
CA SER A 255 -8.95 18.35 21.94
C SER A 255 -9.13 17.01 22.66
N THR A 256 -9.22 15.90 21.92
CA THR A 256 -9.39 14.56 22.51
C THR A 256 -8.12 14.07 23.18
N PHE A 257 -6.95 14.18 22.52
CA PHE A 257 -5.68 13.77 23.11
C PHE A 257 -5.16 14.79 24.13
N ASN A 258 -5.54 16.06 24.02
CA ASN A 258 -5.26 17.14 24.98
C ASN A 258 -3.79 17.21 25.42
N LEU A 259 -2.85 17.01 24.50
CA LEU A 259 -1.42 17.06 24.78
C LEU A 259 -0.98 18.50 25.08
N SER A 260 -0.20 18.70 26.15
CA SER A 260 0.48 19.97 26.39
C SER A 260 1.63 20.17 25.38
N PRO A 261 2.18 21.40 25.21
CA PRO A 261 3.32 21.61 24.33
C PRO A 261 4.53 20.72 24.65
N GLU A 262 4.76 20.39 25.93
CA GLU A 262 5.85 19.52 26.39
C GLU A 262 5.57 18.04 26.11
N GLN A 263 4.31 17.67 25.96
CA GLN A 263 3.85 16.32 25.63
C GLN A 263 3.64 16.14 24.12
N ASP A 264 3.78 17.23 23.34
CA ASP A 264 3.55 17.14 21.89
C ASP A 264 4.48 16.11 21.25
N TRP A 265 3.87 15.25 20.46
CA TRP A 265 4.56 14.11 19.90
C TRP A 265 4.19 13.91 18.42
N ARG A 266 5.18 13.52 17.65
CA ARG A 266 5.06 13.08 16.26
C ARG A 266 5.71 11.71 16.14
N TYR A 267 5.06 10.80 15.45
CA TYR A 267 5.60 9.48 15.23
C TYR A 267 6.86 9.56 14.37
N SER A 268 7.99 9.16 14.88
CA SER A 268 9.29 9.32 14.21
C SER A 268 9.98 7.99 13.88
N TRP A 269 9.31 6.87 14.13
CA TRP A 269 9.89 5.54 13.96
C TRP A 269 9.74 4.98 12.55
N LEU A 270 8.86 5.59 11.73
CA LEU A 270 8.72 5.17 10.35
C LEU A 270 10.03 5.44 9.60
N ARG A 271 10.58 4.40 9.00
CA ARG A 271 11.70 4.58 8.08
C ARG A 271 11.19 5.18 6.77
N PRO A 272 12.08 5.85 6.00
CA PRO A 272 11.77 6.19 4.63
C PRO A 272 11.47 4.91 3.84
N LEU A 273 10.25 4.77 3.35
CA LEU A 273 9.81 3.68 2.49
C LEU A 273 9.37 4.26 1.13
N PRO A 274 9.52 3.53 0.05
CA PRO A 274 10.20 2.22 -0.04
C PRO A 274 11.71 2.31 0.13
N ASN A 275 12.38 1.19 0.37
CA ASN A 275 13.84 1.07 0.40
C ASN A 275 14.30 -0.16 -0.40
N VAL A 276 15.61 -0.29 -0.60
CA VAL A 276 16.24 -1.43 -1.27
C VAL A 276 17.07 -2.21 -0.26
N GLU A 277 16.86 -3.51 -0.20
CA GLU A 277 17.53 -4.43 0.71
C GLU A 277 17.89 -5.75 0.02
N ALA A 278 18.57 -6.65 0.72
CA ALA A 278 18.75 -8.01 0.24
C ALA A 278 17.41 -8.76 0.22
N PRO A 279 17.16 -9.64 -0.77
CA PRO A 279 15.94 -10.43 -0.82
C PRO A 279 15.71 -11.22 0.47
N PRO A 280 14.53 -11.14 1.10
CA PRO A 280 14.22 -11.89 2.30
C PRO A 280 14.22 -13.41 2.05
N ALA A 281 14.83 -14.18 2.97
CA ALA A 281 15.00 -15.62 2.81
C ALA A 281 13.67 -16.38 2.59
N LYS A 282 12.59 -15.91 3.22
CA LYS A 282 11.25 -16.54 3.11
C LYS A 282 10.68 -16.59 1.70
N PHE A 283 11.11 -15.72 0.78
CA PHE A 283 10.64 -15.71 -0.61
C PHE A 283 11.38 -16.68 -1.52
N ASN A 284 12.42 -17.36 -1.01
CA ASN A 284 13.24 -18.32 -1.78
C ASN A 284 13.67 -17.79 -3.16
N ILE A 285 14.09 -16.51 -3.19
CA ILE A 285 14.56 -15.83 -4.41
C ILE A 285 15.95 -16.36 -4.77
N ALA A 286 16.20 -16.57 -6.07
CA ALA A 286 17.51 -17.03 -6.54
C ALA A 286 18.64 -16.10 -6.06
N ARG A 287 19.76 -16.69 -5.59
CA ARG A 287 20.92 -15.93 -5.06
C ARG A 287 21.58 -14.99 -6.06
N TYR A 288 21.20 -15.07 -7.32
CA TYR A 288 21.60 -14.14 -8.36
C TYR A 288 21.18 -12.72 -8.02
N TYR A 289 19.96 -12.56 -7.52
CA TYR A 289 19.41 -11.25 -7.15
C TYR A 289 19.92 -10.85 -5.77
N THR A 290 20.55 -9.68 -5.70
CA THR A 290 21.12 -9.15 -4.45
C THR A 290 20.34 -7.94 -3.92
N LYS A 291 19.41 -7.41 -4.71
CA LYS A 291 18.59 -6.26 -4.38
C LYS A 291 17.11 -6.57 -4.50
N PHE A 292 16.36 -6.05 -3.58
CA PHE A 292 14.92 -6.26 -3.45
C PHE A 292 14.25 -4.98 -2.95
N THR A 293 13.08 -4.67 -3.49
CA THR A 293 12.14 -3.71 -2.91
C THR A 293 10.72 -4.21 -3.07
N TRP A 294 9.82 -3.77 -2.19
CA TRP A 294 8.46 -4.29 -2.13
C TRP A 294 7.44 -3.20 -2.51
N ALA A 295 6.88 -3.29 -3.70
CA ALA A 295 5.89 -2.35 -4.21
C ALA A 295 4.48 -2.83 -3.83
N ARG A 296 4.01 -2.50 -2.62
CA ARG A 296 2.71 -2.98 -2.10
C ARG A 296 2.59 -4.51 -2.21
N GLU A 297 3.55 -5.21 -1.62
CA GLU A 297 3.70 -6.67 -1.65
C GLU A 297 4.18 -7.24 -3.00
N PHE A 298 4.23 -6.45 -4.07
CA PHE A 298 4.79 -6.90 -5.34
C PHE A 298 6.33 -6.86 -5.31
N THR A 299 6.95 -7.97 -5.69
CA THR A 299 8.41 -8.16 -5.65
C THR A 299 9.10 -7.49 -6.83
N VAL A 300 10.01 -6.56 -6.56
CA VAL A 300 10.91 -5.93 -7.52
C VAL A 300 12.34 -6.33 -7.18
N LEU A 301 13.06 -6.88 -8.14
CA LEU A 301 14.40 -7.45 -8.00
C LEU A 301 15.42 -6.74 -8.83
N GLY A 302 16.67 -6.78 -8.41
CA GLY A 302 17.83 -6.35 -9.16
C GLY A 302 19.11 -7.00 -8.67
N ARG A 303 20.17 -6.81 -9.45
CA ARG A 303 21.52 -7.20 -9.06
C ARG A 303 22.49 -6.02 -9.24
N GLU A 304 22.77 -5.62 -10.49
CA GLU A 304 23.64 -4.48 -10.81
C GLU A 304 22.85 -3.17 -10.97
N ALA A 305 21.53 -3.22 -11.12
CA ALA A 305 20.71 -2.03 -11.20
C ALA A 305 20.88 -1.13 -9.96
N SER A 306 20.81 0.18 -10.15
CA SER A 306 20.91 1.14 -9.06
C SER A 306 19.70 1.06 -8.14
N ASP A 307 19.86 1.44 -6.86
CA ASP A 307 18.76 1.50 -5.91
C ASP A 307 17.70 2.52 -6.37
N GLU A 308 18.14 3.63 -6.96
CA GLU A 308 17.26 4.64 -7.55
C GLU A 308 16.34 4.04 -8.63
N ALA A 309 16.87 3.19 -9.52
CA ALA A 309 16.06 2.53 -10.54
C ALA A 309 15.01 1.58 -9.93
N LEU A 310 15.40 0.79 -8.92
CA LEU A 310 14.44 -0.08 -8.24
C LEU A 310 13.35 0.73 -7.54
N LEU A 311 13.71 1.84 -6.88
CA LEU A 311 12.76 2.70 -6.18
C LEU A 311 11.84 3.44 -7.14
N LYS A 312 12.33 3.91 -8.29
CA LYS A 312 11.48 4.53 -9.32
C LYS A 312 10.51 3.52 -9.95
N ALA A 313 10.97 2.30 -10.20
CA ALA A 313 10.09 1.21 -10.65
C ALA A 313 9.02 0.88 -9.60
N ASN A 314 9.40 0.80 -8.32
CA ASN A 314 8.49 0.61 -7.20
C ASN A 314 7.41 1.72 -7.15
N ASP A 315 7.80 3.00 -7.21
CA ASP A 315 6.86 4.13 -7.21
C ASP A 315 5.89 4.07 -8.41
N THR A 316 6.41 3.73 -9.61
CA THR A 316 5.58 3.58 -10.82
C THR A 316 4.52 2.50 -10.63
N ILE A 317 4.88 1.32 -10.10
CA ILE A 317 3.93 0.24 -9.81
C ILE A 317 2.87 0.69 -8.80
N ARG A 318 3.30 1.30 -7.71
CA ARG A 318 2.41 1.78 -6.64
C ARG A 318 1.38 2.78 -7.18
N ARG A 319 1.80 3.67 -8.05
CA ARG A 319 0.93 4.68 -8.66
C ARG A 319 0.02 4.06 -9.71
N MET A 320 0.55 3.26 -10.63
CA MET A 320 -0.26 2.59 -11.65
C MET A 320 -1.41 1.78 -11.06
N PHE A 321 -1.14 1.05 -9.97
CA PHE A 321 -2.14 0.22 -9.28
C PHE A 321 -2.72 0.87 -8.03
N ALA A 322 -2.65 2.21 -7.90
CA ALA A 322 -3.12 2.92 -6.71
C ALA A 322 -4.56 2.56 -6.33
N TYR A 323 -5.43 2.37 -7.29
CA TYR A 323 -6.85 2.04 -7.09
C TYR A 323 -7.21 0.60 -7.49
N ARG A 324 -6.22 -0.21 -7.87
CA ARG A 324 -6.39 -1.59 -8.32
C ARG A 324 -5.40 -2.55 -7.68
N HIS A 325 -5.28 -2.46 -6.36
CA HIS A 325 -4.47 -3.39 -5.59
C HIS A 325 -4.91 -4.85 -5.77
N ASP A 326 -6.18 -5.08 -6.01
CA ASP A 326 -6.75 -6.39 -6.36
C ASP A 326 -6.06 -7.02 -7.58
N ILE A 327 -5.81 -6.25 -8.66
CA ILE A 327 -5.07 -6.73 -9.83
C ILE A 327 -3.61 -7.02 -9.46
N LEU A 328 -2.97 -6.13 -8.71
CA LEU A 328 -1.59 -6.35 -8.25
C LEU A 328 -1.48 -7.62 -7.41
N LYS A 329 -2.46 -7.88 -6.53
CA LYS A 329 -2.56 -9.13 -5.76
C LYS A 329 -2.74 -10.37 -6.64
N ALA A 330 -3.48 -10.28 -7.74
CA ALA A 330 -3.61 -11.38 -8.68
C ALA A 330 -2.27 -11.70 -9.37
N LEU A 331 -1.49 -10.68 -9.74
CA LEU A 331 -0.12 -10.85 -10.27
C LEU A 331 0.81 -11.51 -9.24
N ILE A 332 0.72 -11.08 -7.97
CA ILE A 332 1.48 -11.66 -6.85
C ILE A 332 1.12 -13.14 -6.66
N ALA A 333 -0.17 -13.46 -6.64
CA ALA A 333 -0.66 -14.82 -6.47
C ALA A 333 -0.26 -15.74 -7.63
N ASP A 334 -0.11 -15.19 -8.84
CA ASP A 334 0.44 -15.92 -10.00
C ASP A 334 1.97 -16.09 -9.92
N GLY A 335 2.64 -15.44 -8.96
CA GLY A 335 4.09 -15.51 -8.76
C GLY A 335 4.89 -14.56 -9.66
N VAL A 336 4.25 -13.57 -10.26
CA VAL A 336 4.90 -12.57 -11.13
C VAL A 336 5.86 -11.70 -10.32
N LYS A 337 7.03 -11.39 -10.89
CA LYS A 337 8.04 -10.51 -10.33
C LYS A 337 8.54 -9.55 -11.39
N LEU A 338 8.98 -8.36 -11.00
CA LEU A 338 9.71 -7.45 -11.88
C LEU A 338 11.22 -7.54 -11.61
N VAL A 339 12.01 -7.64 -12.67
CA VAL A 339 13.47 -7.53 -12.62
C VAL A 339 13.89 -6.24 -13.32
N VAL A 340 14.70 -5.43 -12.64
CA VAL A 340 15.35 -4.26 -13.21
C VAL A 340 16.80 -4.66 -13.56
N LEU A 341 17.13 -4.66 -14.85
CA LEU A 341 18.48 -4.98 -15.33
C LEU A 341 19.41 -3.78 -15.13
N GLY A 342 20.60 -4.02 -14.63
CA GLY A 342 21.69 -3.06 -14.64
C GLY A 342 22.25 -2.82 -16.06
N PRO A 343 23.14 -1.82 -16.26
CA PRO A 343 23.57 -1.41 -17.60
C PRO A 343 24.29 -2.50 -18.40
N ARG A 344 24.93 -3.45 -17.73
CA ARG A 344 25.72 -4.53 -18.34
C ARG A 344 25.06 -5.90 -18.28
N GLU A 345 23.93 -6.00 -17.59
CA GLU A 345 23.18 -7.25 -17.48
C GLU A 345 22.37 -7.53 -18.74
N ARG A 346 22.20 -8.79 -19.06
CA ARG A 346 21.45 -9.29 -20.21
C ARG A 346 20.31 -10.18 -19.74
N LEU A 347 19.34 -10.39 -20.60
CA LEU A 347 18.26 -11.34 -20.34
C LEU A 347 18.76 -12.77 -20.10
N SER A 348 19.83 -13.19 -20.79
CA SER A 348 20.47 -14.51 -20.62
C SER A 348 21.16 -14.71 -19.27
N ASP A 349 21.48 -13.63 -18.55
CA ASP A 349 22.10 -13.72 -17.24
C ASP A 349 21.09 -14.16 -16.17
N LEU A 350 19.80 -14.00 -16.45
CA LEU A 350 18.72 -14.30 -15.48
C LEU A 350 18.61 -15.82 -15.23
N PRO A 351 18.55 -16.26 -13.97
CA PRO A 351 18.45 -17.69 -13.63
C PRO A 351 17.28 -18.40 -14.30
N GLU A 352 16.16 -17.71 -14.46
CA GLU A 352 14.93 -18.23 -15.05
C GLU A 352 15.03 -18.44 -16.56
N ARG A 353 16.05 -17.82 -17.20
CA ARG A 353 16.28 -17.92 -18.66
C ARG A 353 17.38 -18.88 -19.08
N LYS A 354 18.08 -19.51 -18.17
CA LYS A 354 19.23 -20.37 -18.48
C LYS A 354 18.94 -21.51 -19.47
N ASN A 355 17.68 -21.88 -19.62
CA ASN A 355 17.24 -22.96 -20.50
C ASN A 355 16.53 -22.45 -21.78
N LEU A 356 16.46 -21.14 -21.98
CA LEU A 356 15.80 -20.53 -23.13
C LEU A 356 16.86 -20.17 -24.18
N SER A 357 16.71 -20.67 -25.40
CA SER A 357 17.75 -20.67 -26.44
C SER A 357 17.69 -19.51 -27.44
N ASP A 358 17.06 -18.38 -27.12
CA ASP A 358 17.00 -17.24 -28.04
C ASP A 358 18.15 -16.25 -27.80
N GLU A 359 19.32 -16.53 -28.42
CA GLU A 359 20.50 -15.67 -28.34
C GLU A 359 20.28 -14.26 -28.94
N ARG A 360 19.32 -14.10 -29.88
CA ARG A 360 19.06 -12.79 -30.51
C ARG A 360 18.37 -11.81 -29.54
N ALA A 361 17.50 -12.29 -28.66
CA ALA A 361 16.83 -11.44 -27.68
C ALA A 361 17.82 -10.76 -26.72
N ASP A 362 18.96 -11.40 -26.43
CA ASP A 362 19.95 -10.89 -25.49
C ASP A 362 20.69 -9.64 -25.94
N TYR A 363 20.89 -9.47 -27.23
CA TYR A 363 21.66 -8.35 -27.76
C TYR A 363 20.84 -7.09 -28.02
N THR A 364 19.53 -7.22 -28.13
CA THR A 364 18.64 -6.13 -28.55
C THR A 364 17.56 -5.80 -27.55
N ALA A 365 17.09 -6.78 -26.77
CA ALA A 365 15.99 -6.57 -25.85
C ALA A 365 16.48 -6.23 -24.44
N ARG A 366 16.03 -5.06 -23.95
CA ARG A 366 16.25 -4.60 -22.58
C ARG A 366 14.96 -4.65 -21.76
N PHE A 367 13.94 -5.33 -22.28
CA PHE A 367 12.69 -5.64 -21.57
C PHE A 367 12.20 -7.03 -21.94
N MET A 368 11.33 -7.57 -21.10
CA MET A 368 10.65 -8.84 -21.36
C MET A 368 9.24 -8.76 -20.79
N ASP A 369 8.27 -9.09 -21.64
CA ASP A 369 6.88 -9.22 -21.27
C ASP A 369 6.66 -10.48 -20.44
N TYR A 370 5.51 -10.55 -19.77
CA TYR A 370 5.07 -11.72 -19.02
C TYR A 370 5.05 -12.98 -19.91
N SER A 371 5.58 -14.06 -19.35
CA SER A 371 5.31 -15.41 -19.87
C SER A 371 4.96 -16.36 -18.74
N PRO A 372 4.05 -17.33 -18.98
CA PRO A 372 3.67 -18.34 -17.98
C PRO A 372 4.85 -19.20 -17.49
N GLU A 373 5.89 -19.34 -18.31
CA GLU A 373 7.06 -20.17 -18.02
C GLU A 373 8.02 -19.48 -17.05
N THR A 374 8.29 -18.22 -17.25
CA THR A 374 9.27 -17.48 -16.44
C THR A 374 8.62 -16.71 -15.31
N LYS A 375 7.39 -16.24 -15.51
CA LYS A 375 6.65 -15.35 -14.59
C LYS A 375 7.44 -14.11 -14.18
N LEU A 376 8.30 -13.64 -15.10
CA LEU A 376 9.06 -12.43 -14.94
C LEU A 376 8.58 -11.35 -15.90
N LEU A 377 8.60 -10.13 -15.39
CA LEU A 377 8.64 -8.89 -16.15
C LEU A 377 10.06 -8.36 -16.05
N VAL A 378 10.63 -7.87 -17.13
CA VAL A 378 12.00 -7.33 -17.11
C VAL A 378 12.03 -5.98 -17.78
N VAL A 379 12.78 -5.03 -17.19
CA VAL A 379 13.03 -3.68 -17.75
C VAL A 379 14.48 -3.29 -17.53
N GLY A 380 15.03 -2.50 -18.44
CA GLY A 380 16.36 -1.91 -18.27
C GLY A 380 16.31 -0.67 -17.36
N GLN A 381 17.30 -0.51 -16.49
CA GLN A 381 17.36 0.68 -15.63
C GLN A 381 17.46 1.99 -16.41
N GLU A 382 18.05 1.97 -17.61
CA GLU A 382 18.14 3.14 -18.48
C GLU A 382 16.77 3.68 -18.88
N ASN A 383 15.79 2.80 -19.11
CA ASN A 383 14.41 3.20 -19.37
C ASN A 383 13.73 3.72 -18.10
N VAL A 384 13.89 3.01 -17.00
CA VAL A 384 13.30 3.41 -15.71
C VAL A 384 13.76 4.80 -15.27
N LEU A 385 15.04 5.15 -15.56
CA LEU A 385 15.65 6.42 -15.15
C LEU A 385 15.62 7.51 -16.24
N ASP A 386 15.01 7.24 -17.40
CA ASP A 386 15.01 8.13 -18.57
C ASP A 386 16.45 8.53 -18.99
N ASN A 387 17.38 7.57 -18.97
CA ASN A 387 18.78 7.83 -19.28
C ASN A 387 19.01 8.06 -20.79
N PRO A 388 19.92 8.97 -21.17
CA PRO A 388 20.33 9.11 -22.56
C PRO A 388 20.88 7.79 -23.13
N GLY A 389 20.42 7.40 -24.31
CA GLY A 389 20.84 6.16 -24.96
C GLY A 389 19.98 4.95 -24.66
N ASP A 390 18.87 5.12 -23.91
CA ASP A 390 17.84 4.10 -23.81
C ASP A 390 17.26 3.78 -25.21
N PRO A 391 17.34 2.52 -25.66
CA PRO A 391 16.78 2.13 -26.97
C PRO A 391 15.23 2.21 -27.01
N TYR A 392 14.59 2.33 -25.85
CA TYR A 392 13.13 2.42 -25.66
C TYR A 392 12.70 3.74 -25.03
N ALA A 393 13.50 4.80 -25.19
CA ALA A 393 13.26 6.14 -24.61
C ALA A 393 11.91 6.78 -25.01
N THR A 394 11.13 6.08 -25.81
CA THR A 394 9.86 6.55 -26.35
C THR A 394 8.68 6.27 -25.42
N GLU A 395 8.87 5.39 -24.44
CA GLU A 395 7.77 4.95 -23.56
C GLU A 395 8.30 4.35 -22.25
N CYS A 396 7.46 4.38 -21.21
CA CYS A 396 7.77 3.74 -19.94
C CYS A 396 7.57 2.22 -20.03
N GLN A 397 8.65 1.47 -20.06
CA GLN A 397 8.60 0.01 -20.14
C GLN A 397 7.97 -0.64 -18.90
N VAL A 398 8.09 -0.04 -17.71
CA VAL A 398 7.42 -0.55 -16.52
C VAL A 398 5.90 -0.59 -16.74
N ILE A 399 5.30 0.53 -17.19
CA ILE A 399 3.85 0.58 -17.47
C ILE A 399 3.47 -0.40 -18.57
N ARG A 400 4.28 -0.51 -19.64
CA ARG A 400 4.01 -1.42 -20.76
C ARG A 400 3.95 -2.88 -20.32
N VAL A 401 4.98 -3.38 -19.65
CA VAL A 401 5.04 -4.79 -19.26
C VAL A 401 3.94 -5.15 -18.25
N PHE A 402 3.60 -4.21 -17.35
CA PHE A 402 2.48 -4.41 -16.43
C PHE A 402 1.11 -4.36 -17.10
N ALA A 403 0.90 -3.51 -18.10
CA ALA A 403 -0.34 -3.49 -18.89
C ALA A 403 -0.57 -4.84 -19.58
N LYS A 404 0.47 -5.41 -20.19
CA LYS A 404 0.40 -6.74 -20.82
C LYS A 404 0.19 -7.87 -19.79
N ALA A 405 0.91 -7.83 -18.66
CA ALA A 405 0.73 -8.80 -17.59
C ALA A 405 -0.69 -8.76 -17.01
N LEU A 406 -1.26 -7.58 -16.84
CA LEU A 406 -2.64 -7.39 -16.43
C LEU A 406 -3.61 -8.15 -17.35
N TYR A 407 -3.47 -8.01 -18.66
CA TYR A 407 -4.29 -8.75 -19.63
C TYR A 407 -4.24 -10.27 -19.38
N HIS A 408 -3.03 -10.82 -19.20
CA HIS A 408 -2.86 -12.27 -18.99
C HIS A 408 -3.46 -12.77 -17.67
N VAL A 409 -3.45 -11.94 -16.63
CA VAL A 409 -3.96 -12.34 -15.31
C VAL A 409 -5.48 -12.12 -15.20
N THR A 410 -6.02 -11.08 -15.83
CA THR A 410 -7.42 -10.69 -15.68
C THR A 410 -8.29 -11.10 -16.86
N GLY A 411 -7.80 -10.90 -18.08
CA GLY A 411 -8.60 -11.05 -19.30
C GLY A 411 -8.87 -12.50 -19.75
N THR A 412 -8.07 -13.47 -19.29
CA THR A 412 -8.08 -14.83 -19.83
C THR A 412 -8.36 -15.93 -18.82
N ARG A 413 -8.45 -15.61 -17.52
CA ARG A 413 -8.72 -16.62 -16.50
C ARG A 413 -10.14 -17.15 -16.58
N LEU A 414 -10.26 -18.47 -16.62
CA LEU A 414 -11.52 -19.16 -16.38
C LEU A 414 -11.96 -18.87 -14.95
N VAL A 415 -13.12 -18.26 -14.82
CA VAL A 415 -13.76 -18.03 -13.51
C VAL A 415 -14.16 -19.39 -12.94
N ASP A 416 -13.82 -19.64 -11.66
CA ASP A 416 -14.33 -20.81 -10.95
C ASP A 416 -15.87 -20.77 -10.96
N PRO A 417 -16.56 -21.71 -11.61
CA PRO A 417 -18.02 -21.70 -11.71
C PRO A 417 -18.72 -21.83 -10.35
N ASN A 418 -17.97 -22.20 -9.29
CA ASN A 418 -18.49 -22.33 -7.93
C ASN A 418 -18.17 -21.15 -7.03
N TRP A 419 -17.59 -20.09 -7.57
CA TRP A 419 -17.15 -18.93 -6.80
C TRP A 419 -18.27 -18.29 -5.94
N GLU A 420 -19.53 -18.32 -6.41
CA GLU A 420 -20.68 -17.78 -5.67
C GLU A 420 -21.04 -18.60 -4.42
N LYS A 421 -20.56 -19.85 -4.33
CA LYS A 421 -20.85 -20.77 -3.23
C LYS A 421 -19.81 -20.70 -2.10
N ARG A 422 -18.71 -20.00 -2.31
CA ARG A 422 -17.68 -19.81 -1.27
C ARG A 422 -18.17 -18.79 -0.24
N GLY A 423 -17.74 -18.91 1.01
CA GLY A 423 -18.16 -18.03 2.10
C GLY A 423 -17.91 -16.53 1.81
N GLN A 424 -18.77 -15.65 2.30
CA GLN A 424 -18.81 -14.23 1.91
C GLN A 424 -17.48 -13.48 2.07
N GLU A 425 -16.67 -13.86 3.04
CA GLU A 425 -15.41 -13.15 3.36
C GLU A 425 -14.26 -13.56 2.43
N VAL A 426 -14.13 -14.84 2.10
CA VAL A 426 -13.21 -15.34 1.08
C VAL A 426 -13.63 -14.84 -0.31
N GLN A 427 -14.93 -14.74 -0.55
CA GLN A 427 -15.50 -14.19 -1.77
C GLN A 427 -15.11 -12.74 -2.02
N GLN A 428 -15.05 -11.87 -1.02
CA GLN A 428 -14.82 -10.44 -1.27
C GLN A 428 -13.45 -10.16 -1.88
N TYR A 429 -12.44 -10.94 -1.53
CA TYR A 429 -11.09 -10.76 -2.04
C TYR A 429 -10.93 -11.38 -3.45
N GLU A 430 -11.29 -12.64 -3.62
CA GLU A 430 -11.25 -13.31 -4.92
C GLU A 430 -12.24 -12.71 -5.92
N LEU A 431 -13.41 -12.28 -5.46
CA LEU A 431 -14.46 -11.70 -6.27
C LEU A 431 -14.15 -10.33 -6.84
N ARG A 432 -13.37 -9.49 -6.15
CA ARG A 432 -12.95 -8.21 -6.72
C ARG A 432 -12.15 -8.41 -7.99
N VAL A 433 -11.24 -9.38 -8.01
CA VAL A 433 -10.46 -9.71 -9.20
C VAL A 433 -11.32 -10.40 -10.26
N GLN A 434 -12.13 -11.38 -9.87
CA GLN A 434 -12.91 -12.19 -10.81
C GLN A 434 -14.13 -11.44 -11.40
N ARG A 435 -14.89 -10.69 -10.59
CA ARG A 435 -16.08 -9.97 -11.08
C ARG A 435 -15.79 -8.81 -12.01
N MET A 436 -14.70 -8.10 -11.79
CA MET A 436 -14.39 -6.96 -12.63
C MET A 436 -13.90 -7.37 -14.00
N ASP A 437 -13.39 -8.57 -14.12
CA ASP A 437 -12.64 -9.03 -15.28
C ASP A 437 -13.30 -10.16 -16.07
N ILE A 438 -14.42 -10.70 -15.60
CA ILE A 438 -15.20 -11.72 -16.33
C ILE A 438 -15.48 -11.30 -17.79
N ARG A 439 -15.68 -10.01 -18.03
CA ARG A 439 -15.98 -9.46 -19.35
C ARG A 439 -14.86 -8.59 -19.93
N PHE A 440 -13.70 -8.55 -19.29
CA PHE A 440 -12.62 -7.67 -19.74
C PHE A 440 -12.17 -8.01 -21.15
N ASP A 441 -11.88 -9.28 -21.43
CA ASP A 441 -11.43 -9.71 -22.77
C ASP A 441 -12.51 -9.52 -23.83
N GLU A 442 -13.79 -9.75 -23.49
CA GLU A 442 -14.90 -9.47 -24.40
C GLU A 442 -14.99 -7.97 -24.74
N LYS A 443 -14.96 -7.11 -23.72
CA LYS A 443 -14.97 -5.65 -23.90
C LYS A 443 -13.76 -5.18 -24.71
N LEU A 444 -12.58 -5.69 -24.40
CA LEU A 444 -11.35 -5.35 -25.13
C LEU A 444 -11.46 -5.75 -26.60
N LYS A 445 -12.02 -6.95 -26.87
CA LYS A 445 -12.26 -7.40 -28.24
C LYS A 445 -13.23 -6.47 -28.98
N GLU A 446 -14.33 -6.09 -28.36
CA GLU A 446 -15.33 -5.20 -28.95
C GLU A 446 -14.73 -3.83 -29.33
N VAL A 447 -13.96 -3.20 -28.41
CA VAL A 447 -13.34 -1.89 -28.69
C VAL A 447 -12.22 -2.03 -29.72
N TYR A 448 -11.43 -3.11 -29.69
CA TYR A 448 -10.38 -3.39 -30.69
C TYR A 448 -10.98 -3.54 -32.08
N ASP A 449 -11.98 -4.40 -32.26
CA ASP A 449 -12.63 -4.62 -33.55
C ASP A 449 -13.25 -3.34 -34.09
N SER A 450 -13.87 -2.53 -33.21
CA SER A 450 -14.42 -1.21 -33.57
C SER A 450 -13.33 -0.24 -34.03
N ALA A 451 -12.19 -0.16 -33.31
CA ALA A 451 -11.06 0.69 -33.67
C ALA A 451 -10.44 0.28 -35.01
N MET A 452 -10.22 -1.03 -35.22
CA MET A 452 -9.67 -1.55 -36.47
C MET A 452 -10.61 -1.28 -37.67
N SER A 453 -11.92 -1.44 -37.47
CA SER A 453 -12.90 -1.15 -38.54
C SER A 453 -12.94 0.32 -38.96
N LYS A 454 -12.61 1.23 -38.04
CA LYS A 454 -12.48 2.68 -38.29
C LYS A 454 -11.10 3.08 -38.83
N GLY A 455 -10.16 2.15 -38.95
CA GLY A 455 -8.79 2.38 -39.40
C GLY A 455 -7.94 3.15 -38.38
N LEU A 456 -8.31 3.14 -37.09
CA LEU A 456 -7.50 3.73 -36.03
C LEU A 456 -6.22 2.90 -35.81
N TRP A 457 -5.20 3.53 -35.25
CA TRP A 457 -3.89 2.94 -34.90
C TRP A 457 -3.12 2.35 -36.08
N LYS A 458 -3.50 2.69 -37.30
CA LYS A 458 -2.83 2.18 -38.51
C LYS A 458 -1.35 2.55 -38.52
N GLY A 459 -0.49 1.55 -38.76
CA GLY A 459 0.97 1.74 -38.76
C GLY A 459 1.60 1.65 -37.38
N THR A 460 0.86 1.34 -36.32
CA THR A 460 1.38 1.17 -34.95
C THR A 460 1.39 -0.28 -34.51
N ALA A 461 2.06 -0.58 -33.38
CA ALA A 461 2.03 -1.91 -32.76
C ALA A 461 0.60 -2.32 -32.34
N ALA A 462 -0.25 -1.38 -32.02
CA ALA A 462 -1.64 -1.63 -31.62
C ALA A 462 -2.48 -2.44 -32.62
N VAL A 463 -2.12 -2.45 -33.92
CA VAL A 463 -2.85 -3.25 -34.91
C VAL A 463 -2.48 -4.73 -34.93
N HIS A 464 -1.40 -5.14 -34.28
CA HIS A 464 -0.96 -6.52 -34.29
C HIS A 464 -1.89 -7.45 -33.53
N ASP A 465 -2.30 -7.05 -32.35
CA ASP A 465 -3.24 -7.79 -31.53
C ASP A 465 -3.86 -6.93 -30.40
N ARG A 466 -4.81 -7.50 -29.68
CA ARG A 466 -5.52 -6.82 -28.59
C ARG A 466 -4.63 -6.47 -27.40
N VAL A 467 -3.56 -7.24 -27.18
CA VAL A 467 -2.65 -7.02 -26.03
C VAL A 467 -1.79 -5.79 -26.29
N GLU A 468 -1.27 -5.66 -27.52
CA GLU A 468 -0.55 -4.46 -27.93
C GLU A 468 -1.46 -3.22 -27.92
N TYR A 469 -2.67 -3.35 -28.49
CA TYR A 469 -3.68 -2.28 -28.47
C TYR A 469 -3.99 -1.80 -27.05
N TRP A 470 -4.19 -2.74 -26.13
CA TRP A 470 -4.41 -2.45 -24.71
C TRP A 470 -3.22 -1.72 -24.09
N ALA A 471 -1.99 -2.21 -24.32
CA ALA A 471 -0.77 -1.62 -23.78
C ALA A 471 -0.57 -0.19 -24.25
N GLU A 472 -0.78 0.10 -25.55
CA GLU A 472 -0.72 1.45 -26.11
C GLU A 472 -1.74 2.39 -25.45
N GLY A 473 -2.97 1.90 -25.22
CA GLY A 473 -4.00 2.65 -24.52
C GLY A 473 -3.62 2.99 -23.08
N VAL A 474 -3.05 2.03 -22.35
CA VAL A 474 -2.60 2.24 -20.95
C VAL A 474 -1.43 3.22 -20.89
N LEU A 475 -0.45 3.11 -21.80
CA LEU A 475 0.66 4.04 -21.88
C LEU A 475 0.18 5.48 -22.12
N ALA A 476 -0.69 5.68 -23.12
CA ALA A 476 -1.26 7.01 -23.40
C ALA A 476 -2.11 7.52 -22.23
N TYR A 477 -2.87 6.64 -21.57
CA TYR A 477 -3.71 7.00 -20.42
C TYR A 477 -2.91 7.55 -19.24
N PHE A 478 -1.72 7.03 -19.01
CA PHE A 478 -0.81 7.51 -17.95
C PHE A 478 0.19 8.58 -18.43
N ASP A 479 0.04 9.14 -19.64
CA ASP A 479 1.00 10.07 -20.25
C ASP A 479 2.43 9.50 -20.22
N ALA A 480 2.57 8.21 -20.50
CA ALA A 480 3.80 7.45 -20.37
C ALA A 480 4.51 7.23 -21.72
N VAL A 481 4.05 7.90 -22.77
CA VAL A 481 4.68 7.96 -24.08
C VAL A 481 5.47 9.26 -24.18
N GLY A 482 6.78 9.17 -24.46
CA GLY A 482 7.67 10.32 -24.54
C GLY A 482 7.40 11.16 -25.78
N MET A 483 7.50 12.49 -25.63
CA MET A 483 7.43 13.41 -26.75
C MET A 483 8.69 13.35 -27.60
N GLY A 484 8.55 13.20 -28.93
CA GLY A 484 9.69 13.21 -29.87
C GLY A 484 10.30 11.84 -30.17
N ALA A 485 9.75 10.79 -29.58
CA ALA A 485 10.00 9.45 -30.07
C ALA A 485 9.48 9.30 -31.50
N PRO A 486 10.19 8.61 -32.40
CA PRO A 486 9.51 8.06 -33.54
C PRO A 486 8.43 7.16 -32.92
N PRO A 487 7.16 7.48 -33.11
CA PRO A 487 6.12 6.62 -32.58
C PRO A 487 6.39 5.26 -33.20
N ASN A 488 6.50 4.20 -32.46
CA ASN A 488 6.65 2.79 -32.88
C ASN A 488 6.16 2.50 -34.32
N GLY A 489 6.59 3.27 -35.30
CA GLY A 489 6.13 3.29 -36.68
C GLY A 489 4.78 4.01 -36.92
N ALA A 490 4.23 4.73 -35.97
CA ALA A 490 2.94 5.42 -36.10
C ALA A 490 3.09 6.86 -36.63
N ASP A 491 2.21 7.24 -37.56
CA ASP A 491 2.14 8.62 -38.08
C ASP A 491 1.58 9.63 -37.05
N HIS A 492 0.96 9.13 -35.98
CA HIS A 492 0.33 9.94 -34.93
C HIS A 492 0.62 9.38 -33.53
N PRO A 493 1.52 10.02 -32.78
CA PRO A 493 1.77 9.63 -31.40
C PRO A 493 0.60 10.06 -30.52
N ILE A 494 -0.19 9.09 -30.04
CA ILE A 494 -1.16 9.30 -28.98
C ILE A 494 -0.41 9.22 -27.65
N THR A 495 0.04 10.37 -27.15
CA THR A 495 0.99 10.43 -26.03
C THR A 495 0.35 10.81 -24.70
N THR A 496 -0.91 11.28 -24.72
CA THR A 496 -1.59 11.76 -23.51
C THR A 496 -2.97 11.16 -23.36
N ARG A 497 -3.47 11.18 -22.14
CA ARG A 497 -4.83 10.75 -21.81
C ARG A 497 -5.90 11.52 -22.59
N GLU A 498 -5.70 12.81 -22.74
CA GLU A 498 -6.61 13.69 -23.50
C GLU A 498 -6.61 13.31 -24.98
N ALA A 499 -5.43 13.10 -25.56
CA ALA A 499 -5.30 12.65 -26.96
C ALA A 499 -5.94 11.27 -27.17
N LEU A 500 -5.75 10.32 -26.24
CA LEU A 500 -6.39 9.00 -26.27
C LEU A 500 -7.93 9.15 -26.23
N LYS A 501 -8.44 9.99 -25.34
CA LYS A 501 -9.89 10.22 -25.20
C LYS A 501 -10.52 10.79 -26.46
N GLU A 502 -9.82 11.66 -27.17
CA GLU A 502 -10.28 12.26 -28.43
C GLU A 502 -10.16 11.26 -29.59
N TYR A 503 -9.03 10.56 -29.68
CA TYR A 503 -8.72 9.68 -30.80
C TYR A 503 -9.46 8.34 -30.73
N ASP A 504 -9.44 7.68 -29.57
CA ASP A 504 -10.09 6.38 -29.33
C ASP A 504 -10.87 6.39 -28.00
N PRO A 505 -12.06 6.98 -27.98
CA PRO A 505 -12.87 7.09 -26.77
C PRO A 505 -13.31 5.73 -26.23
N GLY A 506 -13.36 4.69 -27.06
CA GLY A 506 -13.67 3.32 -26.64
C GLY A 506 -12.58 2.74 -25.77
N LEU A 507 -11.34 2.79 -26.26
CA LEU A 507 -10.16 2.34 -25.50
C LEU A 507 -9.96 3.19 -24.24
N PHE A 508 -10.08 4.51 -24.35
CA PHE A 508 -10.03 5.41 -23.20
C PHE A 508 -11.00 4.98 -22.10
N SER A 509 -12.27 4.72 -22.46
CA SER A 509 -13.30 4.34 -21.48
C SER A 509 -12.99 3.01 -20.81
N LEU A 510 -12.47 2.04 -21.56
CA LEU A 510 -12.09 0.74 -21.01
C LEU A 510 -10.88 0.85 -20.04
N VAL A 511 -9.88 1.67 -20.40
CA VAL A 511 -8.72 1.92 -19.51
C VAL A 511 -9.15 2.66 -18.24
N ASP A 512 -9.97 3.72 -18.38
CA ASP A 512 -10.47 4.51 -17.25
C ASP A 512 -11.28 3.66 -16.26
N GLU A 513 -12.17 2.78 -16.79
CA GLU A 513 -12.91 1.80 -15.99
C GLU A 513 -11.97 0.80 -15.30
N THR A 514 -11.02 0.24 -16.05
CA THR A 514 -10.14 -0.82 -15.55
C THR A 514 -9.18 -0.30 -14.51
N MET A 515 -8.57 0.86 -14.72
CA MET A 515 -7.60 1.45 -13.78
C MET A 515 -8.26 2.22 -12.63
N ALA A 516 -9.58 2.47 -12.70
CA ALA A 516 -10.42 3.07 -11.66
C ALA A 516 -9.95 4.46 -11.17
N TYR A 517 -9.34 5.27 -12.04
CA TYR A 517 -8.83 6.61 -11.71
C TYR A 517 -9.91 7.69 -11.69
N LYS A 518 -11.09 7.42 -12.23
CA LYS A 518 -12.16 8.42 -12.35
C LYS A 518 -12.53 9.03 -10.98
N GLY A 519 -12.41 10.35 -10.88
CA GLY A 519 -12.72 11.10 -9.65
C GLY A 519 -11.68 10.93 -8.52
N LYS A 520 -10.55 10.33 -8.78
CA LYS A 520 -9.44 10.11 -7.86
C LYS A 520 -8.29 11.10 -8.09
N VAL A 521 -7.20 10.92 -7.35
CA VAL A 521 -5.96 11.68 -7.56
C VAL A 521 -5.44 11.41 -8.96
N ASP A 522 -5.23 12.47 -9.73
CA ASP A 522 -4.73 12.37 -11.10
C ASP A 522 -3.21 12.20 -11.10
N TRP A 523 -2.74 11.03 -11.50
CA TRP A 523 -1.33 10.76 -11.68
C TRP A 523 -1.01 10.53 -13.16
N ARG A 524 0.08 11.11 -13.60
CA ARG A 524 0.64 11.01 -14.95
C ARG A 524 2.14 10.78 -14.84
N TYR A 525 2.69 9.94 -15.69
CA TYR A 525 4.09 9.51 -15.57
C TYR A 525 5.09 10.63 -15.82
N TYR A 526 4.89 11.42 -16.88
CA TYR A 526 5.78 12.51 -17.26
C TYR A 526 5.36 13.90 -16.77
N LYS A 527 4.41 13.98 -15.83
CA LYS A 527 3.97 15.27 -15.27
C LYS A 527 4.36 15.45 -13.82
#